data_d1fb30f851fb4686d8774df848be83d2
#
_entry.id   d1fb30f851fb4686d8774df848be83d2
#
_cell.length_a   1.000
_cell.length_b   1.000
_cell.length_c   1.000
_cell.angle_alpha   90.00
_cell.angle_beta   90.00
_cell.angle_gamma   90.00
#
_symmetry.space_group_name_H-M   'P 1'
#
loop_
_entity.id
_entity.type
_entity.pdbx_description
1 polymer ?
#
loop_
_entity_poly.entity_id
_entity_poly.type
_entity_poly.pdbx_seq_one_letter_code
_entity_poly.pdbx_strand_id
1 'polypeptide(L)'
;MSEPDFQPTLIGPTVIVRPIDAADWTELFKAGSDPEIWKGHPAPDRYTEPEFRKFFDGAVDSKMGFVFVDRTTGSLIGSSRYHGYEPAFSEIEIGWTFLVRSHWGGPTNREVKRLMLDHAFTFVDTVAFRVGETNLRSQGAMTKIGGVKRAGLFTRGLSGADKPHFIFEITKSRYEQGGRALVG
;
A
#
# COMPACT_ATOMS: atom_id res chain seq x y z
N MET A 1 19.16 -11.90 -14.87
CA MET A 1 17.87 -11.92 -14.17
C MET A 1 16.96 -10.98 -14.94
N SER A 2 15.70 -11.33 -15.20
CA SER A 2 14.72 -10.42 -15.80
C SER A 2 14.46 -9.26 -14.85
N GLU A 3 14.17 -8.06 -15.39
CA GLU A 3 13.74 -6.93 -14.59
C GLU A 3 12.46 -7.29 -13.81
N PRO A 4 12.31 -6.80 -12.54
CA PRO A 4 11.10 -7.02 -11.77
C PRO A 4 9.87 -6.44 -12.49
N ASP A 5 8.75 -7.17 -12.50
CA ASP A 5 7.47 -6.62 -12.91
C ASP A 5 6.85 -5.82 -11.76
N PHE A 6 6.87 -4.50 -11.86
CA PHE A 6 6.32 -3.62 -10.84
C PHE A 6 4.81 -3.35 -10.98
N GLN A 7 4.18 -3.85 -12.05
CA GLN A 7 2.74 -3.63 -12.31
C GLN A 7 2.01 -4.92 -12.72
N PRO A 8 2.15 -6.03 -11.98
CA PRO A 8 1.40 -7.25 -12.27
C PRO A 8 -0.09 -7.07 -12.02
N THR A 9 -0.91 -7.93 -12.63
CA THR A 9 -2.29 -8.15 -12.19
C THR A 9 -2.32 -9.36 -11.25
N LEU A 10 -2.70 -9.13 -10.00
CA LEU A 10 -2.75 -10.13 -8.95
C LEU A 10 -4.20 -10.44 -8.61
N ILE A 11 -4.57 -11.71 -8.72
CA ILE A 11 -5.97 -12.16 -8.55
C ILE A 11 -6.10 -12.92 -7.25
N GLY A 12 -6.87 -12.37 -6.33
CA GLY A 12 -7.24 -13.01 -5.06
C GLY A 12 -8.66 -13.57 -5.08
N PRO A 13 -9.09 -14.22 -4.01
CA PRO A 13 -10.45 -14.71 -3.85
C PRO A 13 -11.53 -13.64 -3.98
N THR A 14 -11.35 -12.48 -3.34
CA THR A 14 -12.35 -11.41 -3.26
C THR A 14 -11.93 -10.11 -3.93
N VAL A 15 -10.63 -9.91 -4.18
CA VAL A 15 -10.07 -8.69 -4.73
C VAL A 15 -9.13 -8.97 -5.90
N ILE A 16 -9.11 -8.06 -6.88
CA ILE A 16 -8.08 -7.99 -7.91
C ILE A 16 -7.23 -6.75 -7.62
N VAL A 17 -5.91 -6.91 -7.57
CA VAL A 17 -4.93 -5.82 -7.54
C VAL A 17 -4.36 -5.70 -8.95
N ARG A 18 -4.66 -4.61 -9.65
CA ARG A 18 -4.18 -4.38 -11.02
C ARG A 18 -3.48 -3.04 -11.15
N PRO A 19 -2.66 -2.85 -12.19
CA PRO A 19 -2.09 -1.55 -12.50
C PRO A 19 -3.16 -0.45 -12.55
N ILE A 20 -2.82 0.73 -12.00
CA ILE A 20 -3.64 1.92 -12.12
C ILE A 20 -3.54 2.47 -13.53
N ASP A 21 -4.65 2.94 -14.08
CA ASP A 21 -4.73 3.59 -15.39
C ASP A 21 -5.34 4.99 -15.26
N ALA A 22 -5.03 5.88 -16.20
CA ALA A 22 -5.58 7.23 -16.21
C ALA A 22 -7.11 7.27 -16.26
N ALA A 23 -7.73 6.26 -16.87
CA ALA A 23 -9.20 6.10 -16.92
C ALA A 23 -9.84 5.79 -15.56
N ASP A 24 -9.05 5.36 -14.57
CA ASP A 24 -9.56 5.05 -13.22
C ASP A 24 -9.88 6.31 -12.40
N TRP A 25 -9.53 7.50 -12.88
CA TRP A 25 -9.64 8.75 -12.13
C TRP A 25 -10.99 8.94 -11.44
N THR A 26 -12.05 8.90 -12.20
CA THR A 26 -13.39 9.25 -11.70
C THR A 26 -13.85 8.30 -10.61
N GLU A 27 -13.65 7.01 -10.81
CA GLU A 27 -14.08 5.99 -9.87
C GLU A 27 -13.19 5.96 -8.63
N LEU A 28 -11.87 6.07 -8.81
CA LEU A 28 -10.94 6.05 -7.70
C LEU A 28 -11.04 7.32 -6.84
N PHE A 29 -11.27 8.49 -7.45
CA PHE A 29 -11.53 9.72 -6.68
C PHE A 29 -12.82 9.59 -5.86
N LYS A 30 -13.89 9.08 -6.45
CA LYS A 30 -15.13 8.78 -5.70
C LYS A 30 -14.87 7.86 -4.52
N ALA A 31 -14.06 6.81 -4.68
CA ALA A 31 -13.69 5.89 -3.59
C ALA A 31 -12.85 6.59 -2.50
N GLY A 32 -11.98 7.54 -2.86
CA GLY A 32 -11.07 8.22 -1.94
C GLY A 32 -11.58 9.56 -1.39
N SER A 33 -12.75 10.04 -1.80
CA SER A 33 -13.28 11.38 -1.41
C SER A 33 -13.92 11.43 -0.03
N ASP A 34 -13.98 10.30 0.70
CA ASP A 34 -14.48 10.28 2.08
C ASP A 34 -13.38 10.79 3.05
N PRO A 35 -13.59 11.94 3.74
CA PRO A 35 -12.58 12.52 4.63
C PRO A 35 -12.20 11.59 5.80
N GLU A 36 -13.08 10.70 6.22
CA GLU A 36 -12.79 9.77 7.31
C GLU A 36 -11.69 8.76 6.95
N ILE A 37 -11.45 8.50 5.64
CA ILE A 37 -10.33 7.67 5.19
C ILE A 37 -9.00 8.29 5.61
N TRP A 38 -8.89 9.62 5.54
CA TRP A 38 -7.66 10.37 5.71
C TRP A 38 -7.46 10.93 7.12
N LYS A 39 -8.43 10.74 8.01
CA LYS A 39 -8.35 11.17 9.41
C LYS A 39 -7.15 10.50 10.11
N GLY A 40 -6.26 11.32 10.69
CA GLY A 40 -5.01 10.85 11.29
C GLY A 40 -3.92 10.45 10.29
N HIS A 41 -4.18 10.59 8.99
CA HIS A 41 -3.17 10.38 7.95
C HIS A 41 -2.24 11.61 7.86
N PRO A 42 -0.94 11.44 7.49
CA PRO A 42 -0.04 12.57 7.25
C PRO A 42 -0.50 13.59 6.19
N ALA A 43 -1.39 13.18 5.28
CA ALA A 43 -2.05 14.04 4.29
C ALA A 43 -3.56 14.00 4.51
N PRO A 44 -4.10 14.76 5.50
CA PRO A 44 -5.50 14.68 5.90
C PRO A 44 -6.46 15.25 4.86
N ASP A 45 -5.99 16.15 4.00
CA ASP A 45 -6.81 16.84 2.98
C ASP A 45 -6.88 16.07 1.65
N ARG A 46 -6.36 14.84 1.60
CA ARG A 46 -6.31 14.03 0.37
C ARG A 46 -7.69 13.63 -0.16
N TYR A 47 -8.76 13.82 0.61
CA TYR A 47 -10.14 13.66 0.13
C TYR A 47 -10.58 14.77 -0.84
N THR A 48 -9.86 15.90 -0.88
CA THR A 48 -10.15 16.99 -1.81
C THR A 48 -9.60 16.68 -3.21
N GLU A 49 -10.29 17.15 -4.24
CA GLU A 49 -9.89 16.86 -5.62
C GLU A 49 -8.43 17.27 -5.95
N PRO A 50 -7.94 18.48 -5.59
CA PRO A 50 -6.57 18.87 -5.90
C PRO A 50 -5.51 17.98 -5.24
N GLU A 51 -5.72 17.58 -3.99
CA GLU A 51 -4.77 16.73 -3.26
C GLU A 51 -4.85 15.27 -3.70
N PHE A 52 -6.06 14.79 -4.02
CA PHE A 52 -6.23 13.47 -4.59
C PHE A 52 -5.65 13.37 -6.01
N ARG A 53 -5.74 14.45 -6.80
CA ARG A 53 -5.15 14.50 -8.13
C ARG A 53 -3.63 14.30 -8.07
N LYS A 54 -2.93 15.00 -7.17
CA LYS A 54 -1.49 14.79 -6.95
C LYS A 54 -1.14 13.35 -6.57
N PHE A 55 -1.96 12.76 -5.70
CA PHE A 55 -1.81 11.37 -5.28
C PHE A 55 -2.00 10.40 -6.46
N PHE A 56 -3.04 10.62 -7.27
CA PHE A 56 -3.40 9.80 -8.41
C PHE A 56 -2.35 9.90 -9.52
N ASP A 57 -2.01 11.12 -9.95
CA ASP A 57 -1.03 11.37 -11.01
C ASP A 57 0.32 10.76 -10.62
N GLY A 58 0.77 10.97 -9.37
CA GLY A 58 1.98 10.33 -8.88
C GLY A 58 1.92 8.79 -8.86
N ALA A 59 0.73 8.18 -8.73
CA ALA A 59 0.58 6.73 -8.86
C ALA A 59 0.69 6.26 -10.30
N VAL A 60 0.05 6.98 -11.24
CA VAL A 60 0.10 6.68 -12.68
C VAL A 60 1.53 6.86 -13.21
N ASP A 61 2.17 8.00 -12.90
CA ASP A 61 3.49 8.38 -13.40
C ASP A 61 4.59 7.44 -12.89
N SER A 62 4.44 6.93 -11.65
CA SER A 62 5.43 6.02 -11.05
C SER A 62 5.59 4.69 -11.78
N LYS A 63 4.60 4.27 -12.57
CA LYS A 63 4.51 2.93 -13.16
C LYS A 63 4.63 1.80 -12.11
N MET A 64 4.19 2.10 -10.87
CA MET A 64 4.22 1.19 -9.73
C MET A 64 2.91 1.23 -8.93
N GLY A 65 1.93 2.01 -9.39
CA GLY A 65 0.63 2.20 -8.74
C GLY A 65 -0.36 1.10 -9.10
N PHE A 66 -1.24 0.80 -8.13
CA PHE A 66 -2.30 -0.20 -8.24
C PHE A 66 -3.64 0.35 -7.80
N VAL A 67 -4.70 -0.20 -8.36
CA VAL A 67 -6.07 -0.10 -7.84
C VAL A 67 -6.54 -1.47 -7.36
N PHE A 68 -7.48 -1.45 -6.42
CA PHE A 68 -8.13 -2.65 -5.89
C PHE A 68 -9.54 -2.71 -6.42
N VAL A 69 -9.88 -3.80 -7.08
CA VAL A 69 -11.20 -4.06 -7.64
C VAL A 69 -11.89 -5.13 -6.81
N ASP A 70 -13.04 -4.82 -6.25
CA ASP A 70 -13.91 -5.82 -5.62
C ASP A 70 -14.45 -6.77 -6.69
N ARG A 71 -14.20 -8.07 -6.57
CA ARG A 71 -14.59 -9.05 -7.58
C ARG A 71 -16.08 -9.28 -7.67
N THR A 72 -16.84 -8.96 -6.62
CA THR A 72 -18.29 -9.13 -6.59
C THR A 72 -19.01 -8.00 -7.29
N THR A 73 -18.52 -6.75 -7.06
CA THR A 73 -19.20 -5.55 -7.58
C THR A 73 -18.54 -4.95 -8.81
N GLY A 74 -17.27 -5.29 -9.07
CA GLY A 74 -16.43 -4.66 -10.09
C GLY A 74 -15.94 -3.27 -9.72
N SER A 75 -16.31 -2.74 -8.55
CA SER A 75 -16.00 -1.37 -8.14
C SER A 75 -14.57 -1.22 -7.64
N LEU A 76 -13.99 -0.03 -7.83
CA LEU A 76 -12.71 0.34 -7.21
C LEU A 76 -12.92 0.62 -5.72
N ILE A 77 -12.16 -0.08 -4.88
CA ILE A 77 -12.30 -0.01 -3.42
C ILE A 77 -11.05 0.51 -2.71
N GLY A 78 -10.02 0.88 -3.45
CA GLY A 78 -8.78 1.41 -2.88
C GLY A 78 -7.62 1.39 -3.84
N SER A 79 -6.45 1.73 -3.30
CA SER A 79 -5.20 1.83 -4.06
C SER A 79 -4.00 1.53 -3.16
N SER A 80 -2.88 1.18 -3.77
CA SER A 80 -1.56 1.08 -3.16
C SER A 80 -0.48 1.31 -4.21
N ARG A 81 0.80 1.34 -3.77
CA ARG A 81 1.93 1.55 -4.68
C ARG A 81 3.15 0.82 -4.18
N TYR A 82 3.92 0.23 -5.09
CA TYR A 82 5.34 -0.05 -4.85
C TYR A 82 6.15 1.24 -5.00
N HIS A 83 7.26 1.34 -4.26
CA HIS A 83 8.14 2.51 -4.32
C HIS A 83 9.54 2.15 -3.85
N GLY A 84 10.53 2.94 -4.30
CA GLY A 84 11.89 2.89 -3.76
C GLY A 84 12.51 1.50 -3.85
N TYR A 85 12.43 0.86 -5.01
CA TYR A 85 13.15 -0.39 -5.24
C TYR A 85 14.65 -0.17 -5.15
N GLU A 86 15.28 -0.84 -4.19
CA GLU A 86 16.71 -0.74 -3.89
C GLU A 86 17.37 -2.12 -4.06
N PRO A 87 17.85 -2.46 -5.26
CA PRO A 87 18.40 -3.78 -5.53
C PRO A 87 19.63 -4.12 -4.67
N ALA A 88 20.42 -3.10 -4.28
CA ALA A 88 21.58 -3.30 -3.41
C ALA A 88 21.22 -3.79 -2.01
N PHE A 89 20.02 -3.48 -1.53
CA PHE A 89 19.48 -3.92 -0.23
C PHE A 89 18.40 -4.97 -0.36
N SER A 90 18.08 -5.40 -1.58
CA SER A 90 16.99 -6.34 -1.85
C SER A 90 15.68 -5.88 -1.18
N GLU A 91 15.35 -4.58 -1.30
CA GLU A 91 14.23 -3.94 -0.60
C GLU A 91 13.33 -3.18 -1.56
N ILE A 92 12.02 -3.21 -1.26
CA ILE A 92 11.00 -2.35 -1.88
C ILE A 92 10.01 -1.88 -0.81
N GLU A 93 9.42 -0.69 -1.00
CA GLU A 93 8.35 -0.18 -0.15
C GLU A 93 6.97 -0.52 -0.73
N ILE A 94 6.01 -0.86 0.14
CA ILE A 94 4.57 -0.82 -0.15
C ILE A 94 3.97 0.34 0.63
N GLY A 95 3.46 1.34 -0.08
CA GLY A 95 2.94 2.56 0.52
C GLY A 95 1.69 3.10 -0.16
N TRP A 96 1.26 4.30 0.27
CA TRP A 96 0.09 5.02 -0.25
C TRP A 96 -1.20 4.19 -0.28
N THR A 97 -1.34 3.26 0.67
CA THR A 97 -2.50 2.36 0.72
C THR A 97 -3.70 3.05 1.36
N PHE A 98 -4.83 3.02 0.67
CA PHE A 98 -6.13 3.29 1.28
C PHE A 98 -7.17 2.26 0.84
N LEU A 99 -8.20 2.10 1.64
CA LEU A 99 -9.41 1.31 1.35
C LEU A 99 -10.64 2.13 1.73
N VAL A 100 -11.71 1.97 0.96
CA VAL A 100 -13.03 2.49 1.34
C VAL A 100 -13.47 1.91 2.69
N ARG A 101 -14.19 2.69 3.49
CA ARG A 101 -14.56 2.30 4.87
C ARG A 101 -15.36 1.01 4.99
N SER A 102 -16.20 0.69 4.00
CA SER A 102 -16.95 -0.56 3.97
C SER A 102 -16.08 -1.82 3.98
N HIS A 103 -14.80 -1.70 3.63
CA HIS A 103 -13.83 -2.79 3.63
C HIS A 103 -12.86 -2.75 4.84
N TRP A 104 -13.08 -1.83 5.79
CA TRP A 104 -12.26 -1.77 7.01
C TRP A 104 -12.63 -2.88 7.99
N GLY A 105 -11.65 -3.35 8.75
CA GLY A 105 -11.85 -4.40 9.75
C GLY A 105 -12.09 -5.80 9.19
N GLY A 106 -12.29 -5.90 7.87
CA GLY A 106 -12.49 -7.16 7.16
C GLY A 106 -11.19 -7.78 6.63
N PRO A 107 -11.30 -8.85 5.83
CA PRO A 107 -10.15 -9.58 5.27
C PRO A 107 -9.45 -8.83 4.12
N THR A 108 -10.12 -7.86 3.48
CA THR A 108 -9.64 -7.23 2.23
C THR A 108 -8.23 -6.67 2.34
N ASN A 109 -7.90 -5.93 3.42
CA ASN A 109 -6.55 -5.39 3.58
C ASN A 109 -5.48 -6.49 3.69
N ARG A 110 -5.80 -7.58 4.37
CA ARG A 110 -4.89 -8.73 4.51
C ARG A 110 -4.70 -9.41 3.16
N GLU A 111 -5.78 -9.64 2.42
CA GLU A 111 -5.72 -10.24 1.09
C GLU A 111 -4.88 -9.41 0.11
N VAL A 112 -5.12 -8.09 0.06
CA VAL A 112 -4.30 -7.18 -0.75
C VAL A 112 -2.83 -7.24 -0.35
N LYS A 113 -2.52 -7.17 0.95
CA LYS A 113 -1.14 -7.24 1.43
C LYS A 113 -0.49 -8.57 1.11
N ARG A 114 -1.22 -9.70 1.26
CA ARG A 114 -0.72 -11.01 0.86
C ARG A 114 -0.36 -11.07 -0.62
N LEU A 115 -1.26 -10.62 -1.49
CA LEU A 115 -1.02 -10.61 -2.94
C LEU A 115 0.23 -9.78 -3.31
N MET A 116 0.34 -8.58 -2.74
CA MET A 116 1.47 -7.70 -3.02
C MET A 116 2.78 -8.24 -2.41
N LEU A 117 2.76 -8.83 -1.22
CA LEU A 117 3.93 -9.43 -0.58
C LEU A 117 4.38 -10.70 -1.32
N ASP A 118 3.44 -11.61 -1.67
CA ASP A 118 3.75 -12.83 -2.45
C ASP A 118 4.48 -12.46 -3.75
N HIS A 119 4.03 -11.40 -4.43
CA HIS A 119 4.69 -10.93 -5.64
C HIS A 119 6.05 -10.26 -5.35
N ALA A 120 6.12 -9.33 -4.41
CA ALA A 120 7.36 -8.61 -4.08
C ALA A 120 8.49 -9.58 -3.70
N PHE A 121 8.19 -10.63 -2.93
CA PHE A 121 9.18 -11.63 -2.54
C PHE A 121 9.67 -12.55 -3.67
N THR A 122 9.20 -12.34 -4.89
CA THR A 122 9.82 -12.98 -6.07
C THR A 122 11.10 -12.26 -6.49
N PHE A 123 11.32 -11.00 -6.09
CA PHE A 123 12.45 -10.17 -6.50
C PHE A 123 13.14 -9.36 -5.39
N VAL A 124 12.60 -9.34 -4.16
CA VAL A 124 13.25 -8.74 -2.98
C VAL A 124 13.18 -9.67 -1.76
N ASP A 125 14.06 -9.40 -0.78
CA ASP A 125 14.08 -10.11 0.51
C ASP A 125 13.42 -9.33 1.63
N THR A 126 13.19 -8.02 1.43
CA THR A 126 12.58 -7.13 2.43
C THR A 126 11.53 -6.24 1.78
N VAL A 127 10.36 -6.17 2.42
CA VAL A 127 9.33 -5.19 2.09
C VAL A 127 9.18 -4.23 3.26
N ALA A 128 9.36 -2.92 2.99
CA ALA A 128 9.23 -1.84 3.95
C ALA A 128 7.86 -1.15 3.84
N PHE A 129 7.41 -0.57 4.95
CA PHE A 129 6.20 0.24 5.06
C PHE A 129 6.50 1.48 5.88
N ARG A 130 6.29 2.67 5.31
CA ARG A 130 6.43 3.93 6.04
C ARG A 130 5.09 4.36 6.60
N VAL A 131 5.01 4.52 7.90
CA VAL A 131 3.77 4.82 8.62
C VAL A 131 3.96 6.06 9.47
N GLY A 132 3.14 7.09 9.25
CA GLY A 132 3.19 8.32 10.05
C GLY A 132 3.09 8.03 11.55
N GLU A 133 3.85 8.77 12.35
CA GLU A 133 3.90 8.61 13.80
C GLU A 133 2.52 8.67 14.46
N THR A 134 1.64 9.54 13.96
CA THR A 134 0.28 9.74 14.48
C THR A 134 -0.76 8.79 13.88
N ASN A 135 -0.39 8.00 12.85
CA ASN A 135 -1.32 7.09 12.18
C ASN A 135 -1.40 5.73 12.89
N LEU A 136 -2.02 5.72 14.08
CA LEU A 136 -2.15 4.53 14.93
C LEU A 136 -2.89 3.40 14.24
N ARG A 137 -3.88 3.71 13.38
CA ARG A 137 -4.59 2.69 12.60
C ARG A 137 -3.66 1.91 11.68
N SER A 138 -2.81 2.60 10.93
CA SER A 138 -1.84 1.95 10.04
C SER A 138 -0.77 1.20 10.82
N GLN A 139 -0.30 1.74 11.95
CA GLN A 139 0.66 1.03 12.80
C GLN A 139 0.07 -0.30 13.30
N GLY A 140 -1.17 -0.28 13.80
CA GLY A 140 -1.88 -1.48 14.21
C GLY A 140 -2.09 -2.48 13.06
N ALA A 141 -2.37 -1.99 11.85
CA ALA A 141 -2.49 -2.83 10.67
C ALA A 141 -1.17 -3.53 10.32
N MET A 142 -0.02 -2.81 10.41
CA MET A 142 1.29 -3.40 10.16
C MET A 142 1.64 -4.50 11.16
N THR A 143 1.38 -4.27 12.45
CA THR A 143 1.59 -5.30 13.49
C THR A 143 0.77 -6.56 13.23
N LYS A 144 -0.50 -6.39 12.82
CA LYS A 144 -1.40 -7.51 12.52
C LYS A 144 -0.95 -8.39 11.35
N ILE A 145 -0.21 -7.84 10.40
CA ILE A 145 0.34 -8.59 9.26
C ILE A 145 1.79 -9.06 9.49
N GLY A 146 2.29 -8.98 10.73
CA GLY A 146 3.63 -9.45 11.09
C GLY A 146 4.76 -8.47 10.81
N GLY A 147 4.46 -7.20 10.54
CA GLY A 147 5.44 -6.15 10.37
C GLY A 147 6.19 -5.87 11.67
N VAL A 148 7.51 -5.78 11.58
CA VAL A 148 8.42 -5.43 12.68
C VAL A 148 8.86 -4.00 12.51
N LYS A 149 8.69 -3.21 13.56
CA LYS A 149 9.12 -1.82 13.54
C LYS A 149 10.64 -1.72 13.65
N ARG A 150 11.28 -1.03 12.70
CA ARG A 150 12.70 -0.67 12.79
C ARG A 150 12.93 0.28 13.96
N ALA A 151 14.09 0.21 14.57
CA ALA A 151 14.47 1.15 15.63
C ALA A 151 14.60 2.57 15.06
N GLY A 152 14.06 3.55 15.77
CA GLY A 152 14.16 4.96 15.42
C GLY A 152 12.89 5.55 14.82
N LEU A 153 12.91 6.88 14.71
CA LEU A 153 11.91 7.71 14.05
C LEU A 153 12.60 8.38 12.86
N PHE A 154 11.96 8.31 11.71
CA PHE A 154 12.50 8.83 10.46
C PHE A 154 11.71 10.08 10.05
N THR A 155 12.39 11.10 9.54
CA THR A 155 11.77 12.38 9.15
C THR A 155 11.77 12.60 7.64
N ARG A 156 12.64 11.92 6.90
CA ARG A 156 12.75 12.08 5.45
C ARG A 156 11.57 11.42 4.75
N GLY A 157 10.61 12.22 4.29
CA GLY A 157 9.43 11.75 3.59
C GLY A 157 9.64 11.57 2.09
N LEU A 158 8.99 10.56 1.52
CA LEU A 158 8.95 10.31 0.07
C LEU A 158 7.98 11.24 -0.66
N SER A 159 7.10 11.93 0.06
CA SER A 159 6.07 12.83 -0.48
C SER A 159 6.44 14.32 -0.39
N GLY A 160 7.71 14.65 -0.14
CA GLY A 160 8.18 16.05 -0.03
C GLY A 160 7.81 16.77 1.26
N ALA A 161 7.08 16.13 2.17
CA ALA A 161 6.83 16.64 3.51
C ALA A 161 7.64 15.80 4.51
N ASP A 162 8.63 16.43 5.15
CA ASP A 162 9.42 15.82 6.22
C ASP A 162 8.57 15.68 7.48
N LYS A 163 7.75 14.63 7.52
CA LYS A 163 6.91 14.30 8.69
C LYS A 163 7.46 13.07 9.39
N PRO A 164 7.46 13.06 10.74
CA PRO A 164 7.89 11.91 11.50
C PRO A 164 7.12 10.64 11.13
N HIS A 165 7.85 9.55 10.88
CA HIS A 165 7.26 8.25 10.56
C HIS A 165 8.12 7.09 11.09
N PHE A 166 7.47 5.96 11.33
CA PHE A 166 8.13 4.69 11.59
C PHE A 166 8.25 3.89 10.30
N ILE A 167 9.31 3.08 10.22
CA ILE A 167 9.45 2.06 9.18
C ILE A 167 9.13 0.71 9.82
N PHE A 168 8.15 0.02 9.26
CA PHE A 168 7.89 -1.39 9.52
C PHE A 168 8.47 -2.20 8.37
N GLU A 169 8.95 -3.39 8.67
CA GLU A 169 9.47 -4.31 7.66
C GLU A 169 8.91 -5.71 7.83
N ILE A 170 8.79 -6.39 6.70
CA ILE A 170 8.54 -7.84 6.64
C ILE A 170 9.65 -8.42 5.79
N THR A 171 10.44 -9.34 6.35
CA THR A 171 11.45 -10.07 5.58
C THR A 171 10.84 -11.34 4.98
N LYS A 172 11.34 -11.75 3.80
CA LYS A 172 10.92 -12.97 3.11
C LYS A 172 11.00 -14.18 4.02
N SER A 173 12.11 -14.35 4.75
CA SER A 173 12.29 -15.48 5.67
C SER A 173 11.22 -15.54 6.77
N ARG A 174 10.87 -14.40 7.40
CA ARG A 174 9.79 -14.35 8.42
C ARG A 174 8.42 -14.60 7.80
N TYR A 175 8.21 -14.09 6.60
CA TYR A 175 6.97 -14.28 5.87
C TYR A 175 6.73 -15.76 5.57
N GLU A 176 7.74 -16.47 5.07
CA GLU A 176 7.69 -17.90 4.77
C GLU A 176 7.58 -18.76 6.03
N GLN A 177 8.19 -18.37 7.16
CA GLN A 177 8.17 -19.10 8.44
C GLN A 177 6.87 -18.95 9.24
N GLY A 178 5.87 -18.26 8.75
CA GLY A 178 4.58 -18.13 9.41
C GLY A 178 3.90 -16.78 9.21
N GLY A 179 4.63 -15.76 8.75
CA GLY A 179 4.07 -14.44 8.47
C GLY A 179 2.97 -14.47 7.40
N ARG A 180 3.07 -15.40 6.44
CA ARG A 180 2.05 -15.58 5.39
C ARG A 180 0.68 -15.94 5.95
N ALA A 181 0.62 -16.70 7.04
CA ALA A 181 -0.63 -17.04 7.71
C ALA A 181 -1.31 -15.83 8.39
N LEU A 182 -0.56 -14.76 8.69
CA LEU A 182 -1.10 -13.52 9.27
C LEU A 182 -1.84 -12.66 8.24
N VAL A 183 -1.59 -12.87 6.95
CA VAL A 183 -2.23 -12.18 5.82
C VAL A 183 -3.13 -13.11 5.00
N GLY A 184 -3.30 -14.36 5.43
CA GLY A 184 -4.16 -15.38 4.82
C GLY A 184 -5.61 -15.33 5.30
#